data_326bbf3d29af2f62735af58a44c1f012
#
_entry.id   326bbf3d29af2f62735af58a44c1f012
#
_cell.length_a   1.000
_cell.length_b   1.000
_cell.length_c   1.000
_cell.angle_alpha   90.00
_cell.angle_beta   90.00
_cell.angle_gamma   90.00
#
_symmetry.space_group_name_H-M   'P 1'
#
loop_
_entity.id
_entity.type
_entity.pdbx_description
1 polymer ?
#
loop_
_entity_poly.entity_id
_entity_poly.type
_entity_poly.pdbx_seq_one_letter_code
_entity_poly.pdbx_strand_id
1 'polypeptide(L)'
;MKKTPFLFALIPVFVILVVIHEARGFEDADLLRLQATNQCPGCNLTGIRLEAAKLSNAKLAGANISSSSLSNSRLDNADFSGANLAYINLTRADLTGANLSRADMRVAVLTGAKLEKANLSNANLAGAALWDANLTGANLDGANLADAFLSGATWVDGKKCKEGSKGECKR
;
A
#
# COMPACT_ATOMS: atom_id res chain seq x y z
N MET A 1 55.26 26.41 -18.96
CA MET A 1 54.55 25.36 -18.24
C MET A 1 53.39 25.97 -17.48
N LYS A 2 52.15 25.89 -18.03
CA LYS A 2 50.93 26.44 -17.42
C LYS A 2 50.27 25.33 -16.64
N LYS A 3 50.13 25.49 -15.30
CA LYS A 3 49.37 24.60 -14.42
C LYS A 3 47.89 25.00 -14.50
N THR A 4 47.06 24.13 -14.99
CA THR A 4 45.61 24.24 -14.91
C THR A 4 45.14 23.87 -13.49
N PRO A 5 44.28 24.65 -12.84
CA PRO A 5 43.71 24.28 -11.55
C PRO A 5 42.59 23.24 -11.77
N PHE A 6 42.70 22.13 -11.07
CA PHE A 6 41.62 21.15 -10.95
C PHE A 6 40.45 21.79 -10.18
N LEU A 7 39.39 22.02 -10.86
CA LEU A 7 38.11 22.45 -10.26
C LEU A 7 37.49 21.19 -9.61
N PHE A 8 37.62 21.05 -8.30
CA PHE A 8 36.80 20.10 -7.54
C PHE A 8 35.34 20.62 -7.54
N ALA A 9 34.53 20.13 -8.42
CA ALA A 9 33.09 20.31 -8.34
C ALA A 9 32.61 19.58 -7.07
N LEU A 10 32.06 20.33 -6.13
CA LEU A 10 31.31 19.82 -4.97
C LEU A 10 30.13 19.00 -5.50
N ILE A 11 30.28 17.70 -5.55
CA ILE A 11 29.15 16.78 -5.74
C ILE A 11 28.37 16.79 -4.42
N PRO A 12 27.09 17.17 -4.43
CA PRO A 12 26.33 17.21 -3.19
C PRO A 12 26.23 15.79 -2.61
N VAL A 13 26.35 15.70 -1.28
CA VAL A 13 26.40 14.50 -0.42
C VAL A 13 25.20 13.53 -0.61
N PHE A 14 24.28 13.80 -1.55
CA PHE A 14 23.11 12.96 -1.86
C PHE A 14 23.42 11.75 -2.76
N VAL A 15 24.65 11.59 -3.28
CA VAL A 15 25.00 10.53 -4.26
C VAL A 15 25.66 9.30 -3.61
N ILE A 16 25.96 9.30 -2.30
CA ILE A 16 26.75 8.22 -1.68
C ILE A 16 25.88 7.07 -1.09
N LEU A 17 24.56 7.05 -1.31
CA LEU A 17 23.69 5.94 -0.85
C LEU A 17 23.30 4.95 -1.96
N VAL A 18 23.89 5.03 -3.14
CA VAL A 18 23.53 4.24 -4.33
C VAL A 18 24.46 3.03 -4.60
N VAL A 19 25.46 2.74 -3.77
CA VAL A 19 26.55 1.80 -4.17
C VAL A 19 26.48 0.42 -3.50
N ILE A 20 25.39 0.01 -2.86
CA ILE A 20 25.31 -1.37 -2.30
C ILE A 20 24.00 -2.08 -2.70
N HIS A 21 23.66 -2.13 -3.98
CA HIS A 21 22.59 -3.06 -4.46
C HIS A 21 22.80 -3.43 -5.94
N GLU A 22 23.92 -4.00 -6.30
CA GLU A 22 24.18 -4.53 -7.64
C GLU A 22 23.44 -5.87 -7.93
N ALA A 23 22.21 -6.06 -7.49
CA ALA A 23 21.45 -7.27 -7.82
C ALA A 23 19.96 -7.05 -8.13
N ARG A 24 19.44 -5.80 -8.18
CA ARG A 24 18.01 -5.53 -8.41
C ARG A 24 17.73 -4.41 -9.41
N GLY A 25 18.46 -4.34 -10.48
CA GLY A 25 18.52 -3.21 -11.40
C GLY A 25 17.24 -2.78 -12.13
N PHE A 26 16.07 -3.32 -11.83
CA PHE A 26 14.78 -2.88 -12.41
C PHE A 26 13.83 -2.27 -11.36
N GLU A 27 13.97 -2.66 -10.11
CA GLU A 27 13.08 -2.23 -9.01
C GLU A 27 13.43 -0.83 -8.48
N ASP A 28 14.68 -0.41 -8.60
CA ASP A 28 15.15 0.87 -8.04
C ASP A 28 14.58 2.09 -8.79
N ALA A 29 14.38 2.00 -10.12
CA ALA A 29 13.87 3.11 -10.91
C ALA A 29 12.39 3.43 -10.58
N ASP A 30 11.56 2.41 -10.40
CA ASP A 30 10.15 2.57 -10.07
C ASP A 30 9.99 3.10 -8.63
N LEU A 31 10.78 2.60 -7.69
CA LEU A 31 10.79 3.10 -6.32
C LEU A 31 11.24 4.56 -6.25
N LEU A 32 12.31 4.93 -6.95
CA LEU A 32 12.78 6.31 -7.04
C LEU A 32 11.72 7.22 -7.68
N ARG A 33 11.04 6.74 -8.72
CA ARG A 33 9.92 7.45 -9.35
C ARG A 33 8.80 7.71 -8.36
N LEU A 34 8.37 6.68 -7.61
CA LEU A 34 7.34 6.83 -6.57
C LEU A 34 7.76 7.86 -5.52
N GLN A 35 8.99 7.76 -5.00
CA GLN A 35 9.51 8.66 -3.98
C GLN A 35 9.63 10.12 -4.46
N ALA A 36 10.03 10.33 -5.71
CA ALA A 36 10.23 11.66 -6.27
C ALA A 36 8.92 12.34 -6.68
N THR A 37 7.93 11.58 -7.18
CA THR A 37 6.74 12.15 -7.84
C THR A 37 5.43 11.80 -7.15
N ASN A 38 5.43 10.87 -6.20
CA ASN A 38 4.22 10.26 -5.63
C ASN A 38 3.31 9.58 -6.69
N GLN A 39 3.88 9.22 -7.86
CA GLN A 39 3.15 8.64 -8.99
C GLN A 39 3.92 7.46 -9.58
N CYS A 40 3.30 6.30 -9.61
CA CYS A 40 3.88 5.09 -10.19
C CYS A 40 2.79 4.13 -10.71
N PRO A 41 1.91 4.58 -11.64
CA PRO A 41 0.90 3.69 -12.21
C PRO A 41 1.59 2.59 -13.02
N GLY A 42 1.14 1.33 -12.82
CA GLY A 42 1.67 0.15 -13.48
C GLY A 42 3.10 -0.24 -13.10
N CYS A 43 3.71 0.41 -12.12
CA CYS A 43 5.07 0.10 -11.68
C CYS A 43 5.19 -1.29 -11.04
N ASN A 44 6.39 -1.86 -11.10
CA ASN A 44 6.73 -3.04 -10.32
C ASN A 44 7.44 -2.67 -9.02
N LEU A 45 6.70 -2.74 -7.94
CA LEU A 45 7.13 -2.40 -6.57
C LEU A 45 7.04 -3.65 -5.66
N THR A 46 7.22 -4.83 -6.23
CA THR A 46 7.12 -6.11 -5.51
C THR A 46 8.18 -6.21 -4.41
N GLY A 47 7.77 -6.58 -3.21
CA GLY A 47 8.68 -6.87 -2.08
C GLY A 47 9.35 -5.64 -1.47
N ILE A 48 8.92 -4.41 -1.81
CA ILE A 48 9.48 -3.19 -1.22
C ILE A 48 9.10 -3.04 0.26
N ARG A 49 9.92 -2.29 0.99
CA ARG A 49 9.67 -1.91 2.39
C ARG A 49 9.56 -0.40 2.49
N LEU A 50 8.37 0.10 2.76
CA LEU A 50 8.06 1.52 2.90
C LEU A 50 7.19 1.75 4.15
N GLU A 51 7.63 1.22 5.30
CA GLU A 51 6.95 1.40 6.57
C GLU A 51 6.90 2.89 6.94
N ALA A 52 5.77 3.35 7.46
CA ALA A 52 5.51 4.74 7.85
C ALA A 52 5.70 5.76 6.70
N ALA A 53 5.62 5.31 5.45
CA ALA A 53 5.75 6.20 4.29
C ALA A 53 4.61 7.23 4.22
N LYS A 54 4.92 8.39 3.67
CA LYS A 54 3.95 9.47 3.42
C LYS A 54 3.56 9.44 1.94
N LEU A 55 2.52 8.70 1.61
CA LEU A 55 2.03 8.44 0.26
C LEU A 55 0.56 8.86 0.10
N SER A 56 0.12 9.87 0.86
CA SER A 56 -1.22 10.46 0.69
C SER A 56 -1.42 10.92 -0.76
N ASN A 57 -2.57 10.59 -1.35
CA ASN A 57 -2.91 10.89 -2.75
C ASN A 57 -1.99 10.23 -3.80
N ALA A 58 -1.20 9.23 -3.44
CA ALA A 58 -0.32 8.54 -4.38
C ALA A 58 -1.09 7.93 -5.56
N LYS A 59 -0.51 7.98 -6.77
CA LYS A 59 -1.09 7.37 -7.97
C LYS A 59 -0.39 6.04 -8.26
N LEU A 60 -1.06 4.95 -7.89
CA LEU A 60 -0.53 3.58 -7.95
C LEU A 60 -1.49 2.62 -8.68
N ALA A 61 -2.35 3.19 -9.55
CA ALA A 61 -3.29 2.40 -10.33
C ALA A 61 -2.57 1.32 -11.15
N GLY A 62 -3.02 0.07 -11.05
CA GLY A 62 -2.44 -1.08 -11.75
C GLY A 62 -1.02 -1.46 -11.33
N ALA A 63 -0.43 -0.83 -10.31
CA ALA A 63 0.91 -1.17 -9.84
C ALA A 63 0.95 -2.58 -9.22
N ASN A 64 2.08 -3.27 -9.33
CA ASN A 64 2.33 -4.50 -8.60
C ASN A 64 3.14 -4.18 -7.32
N ILE A 65 2.47 -4.23 -6.17
CA ILE A 65 3.06 -3.98 -4.85
C ILE A 65 2.90 -5.23 -3.98
N SER A 66 2.82 -6.39 -4.60
CA SER A 66 2.63 -7.66 -3.87
C SER A 66 3.82 -7.97 -2.96
N SER A 67 3.55 -8.65 -1.84
CA SER A 67 4.54 -9.07 -0.85
C SER A 67 5.36 -7.92 -0.23
N SER A 68 4.85 -6.69 -0.31
CA SER A 68 5.49 -5.47 0.22
C SER A 68 5.02 -5.14 1.63
N SER A 69 5.75 -4.25 2.31
CA SER A 69 5.34 -3.68 3.59
C SER A 69 5.13 -2.17 3.49
N LEU A 70 3.90 -1.75 3.78
CA LEU A 70 3.44 -0.36 3.90
C LEU A 70 2.79 -0.15 5.27
N SER A 71 3.24 -0.89 6.28
CA SER A 71 2.69 -0.78 7.64
C SER A 71 2.87 0.63 8.20
N ASN A 72 1.87 1.11 8.95
CA ASN A 72 1.81 2.44 9.54
C ASN A 72 1.91 3.61 8.55
N SER A 73 1.80 3.36 7.24
CA SER A 73 1.92 4.40 6.21
C SER A 73 0.65 5.23 6.08
N ARG A 74 0.82 6.46 5.61
CA ARG A 74 -0.27 7.35 5.22
C ARG A 74 -0.54 7.17 3.73
N LEU A 75 -1.70 6.62 3.41
CA LEU A 75 -2.16 6.26 2.07
C LEU A 75 -3.55 6.84 1.81
N ASP A 76 -3.93 7.86 2.61
CA ASP A 76 -5.22 8.52 2.48
C ASP A 76 -5.42 9.08 1.07
N ASN A 77 -6.58 8.80 0.46
CA ASN A 77 -6.95 9.15 -0.91
C ASN A 77 -6.00 8.61 -1.99
N ALA A 78 -5.14 7.64 -1.70
CA ALA A 78 -4.30 7.01 -2.71
C ALA A 78 -5.13 6.20 -3.71
N ASP A 79 -4.68 6.15 -4.95
CA ASP A 79 -5.31 5.39 -6.02
C ASP A 79 -4.55 4.08 -6.28
N PHE A 80 -5.11 2.97 -5.82
CA PHE A 80 -4.66 1.60 -6.04
C PHE A 80 -5.62 0.82 -6.94
N SER A 81 -6.41 1.51 -7.76
CA SER A 81 -7.39 0.82 -8.60
C SER A 81 -6.73 -0.22 -9.49
N GLY A 82 -7.22 -1.46 -9.45
CA GLY A 82 -6.68 -2.60 -10.19
C GLY A 82 -5.25 -3.00 -9.81
N ALA A 83 -4.67 -2.48 -8.75
CA ALA A 83 -3.33 -2.85 -8.30
C ALA A 83 -3.26 -4.29 -7.77
N ASN A 84 -2.10 -4.92 -7.89
CA ASN A 84 -1.79 -6.18 -7.22
C ASN A 84 -1.18 -5.88 -5.83
N LEU A 85 -1.97 -6.10 -4.78
CA LEU A 85 -1.63 -5.93 -3.37
C LEU A 85 -1.67 -7.28 -2.63
N ALA A 86 -1.55 -8.40 -3.35
CA ALA A 86 -1.57 -9.72 -2.72
C ALA A 86 -0.40 -9.88 -1.74
N TYR A 87 -0.67 -10.42 -0.55
CA TYR A 87 0.30 -10.65 0.53
C TYR A 87 0.94 -9.36 1.09
N ILE A 88 0.37 -8.20 0.82
CA ILE A 88 0.90 -6.92 1.33
C ILE A 88 0.66 -6.79 2.85
N ASN A 89 1.60 -6.16 3.54
CA ASN A 89 1.41 -5.74 4.92
C ASN A 89 0.98 -4.26 4.99
N LEU A 90 -0.27 -4.01 5.33
CA LEU A 90 -0.90 -2.70 5.54
C LEU A 90 -1.34 -2.52 7.01
N THR A 91 -0.70 -3.23 7.94
CA THR A 91 -1.03 -3.12 9.37
C THR A 91 -1.01 -1.65 9.81
N ARG A 92 -2.13 -1.18 10.37
CA ARG A 92 -2.32 0.20 10.87
C ARG A 92 -2.08 1.29 9.81
N ALA A 93 -2.10 0.97 8.53
CA ALA A 93 -2.03 1.97 7.48
C ALA A 93 -3.31 2.83 7.45
N ASP A 94 -3.16 4.10 7.08
CA ASP A 94 -4.28 5.01 6.85
C ASP A 94 -4.65 4.99 5.36
N LEU A 95 -5.72 4.28 5.02
CA LEU A 95 -6.29 4.15 3.67
C LEU A 95 -7.62 4.89 3.55
N THR A 96 -7.86 5.89 4.41
CA THR A 96 -9.09 6.67 4.42
C THR A 96 -9.35 7.28 3.04
N GLY A 97 -10.50 6.98 2.44
CA GLY A 97 -10.87 7.48 1.11
C GLY A 97 -10.05 6.90 -0.05
N ALA A 98 -9.17 5.93 0.18
CA ALA A 98 -8.38 5.33 -0.89
C ALA A 98 -9.27 4.61 -1.93
N ASN A 99 -8.85 4.63 -3.19
CA ASN A 99 -9.47 3.85 -4.25
C ASN A 99 -8.75 2.50 -4.38
N LEU A 100 -9.38 1.45 -3.90
CA LEU A 100 -8.92 0.06 -3.95
C LEU A 100 -9.82 -0.79 -4.88
N SER A 101 -10.59 -0.13 -5.74
CA SER A 101 -11.51 -0.83 -6.63
C SER A 101 -10.76 -1.82 -7.54
N ARG A 102 -11.27 -3.05 -7.65
CA ARG A 102 -10.68 -4.15 -8.43
C ARG A 102 -9.25 -4.53 -8.02
N ALA A 103 -8.75 -4.07 -6.88
CA ALA A 103 -7.44 -4.47 -6.39
C ALA A 103 -7.43 -5.95 -5.97
N ASP A 104 -6.31 -6.63 -6.22
CA ASP A 104 -6.07 -7.96 -5.68
C ASP A 104 -5.39 -7.83 -4.31
N MET A 105 -6.15 -8.07 -3.25
CA MET A 105 -5.70 -7.98 -1.86
C MET A 105 -5.75 -9.35 -1.15
N ARG A 106 -5.64 -10.43 -1.91
CA ARG A 106 -5.65 -11.78 -1.34
C ARG A 106 -4.56 -11.93 -0.29
N VAL A 107 -4.96 -12.47 0.87
CA VAL A 107 -4.07 -12.72 2.00
C VAL A 107 -3.32 -11.45 2.49
N ALA A 108 -3.85 -10.26 2.18
CA ALA A 108 -3.31 -9.00 2.69
C ALA A 108 -3.50 -8.87 4.19
N VAL A 109 -2.55 -8.25 4.89
CA VAL A 109 -2.64 -7.98 6.33
C VAL A 109 -3.07 -6.53 6.53
N LEU A 110 -4.32 -6.34 6.96
CA LEU A 110 -4.98 -5.04 7.17
C LEU A 110 -5.36 -4.81 8.65
N THR A 111 -4.70 -5.53 9.56
CA THR A 111 -5.00 -5.45 11.00
C THR A 111 -4.89 -3.99 11.50
N GLY A 112 -5.98 -3.48 12.05
CA GLY A 112 -6.06 -2.11 12.56
C GLY A 112 -5.94 -1.02 11.48
N ALA A 113 -6.03 -1.36 10.20
CA ALA A 113 -6.01 -0.37 9.12
C ALA A 113 -7.26 0.51 9.14
N LYS A 114 -7.11 1.77 8.73
CA LYS A 114 -8.21 2.71 8.53
C LYS A 114 -8.63 2.65 7.06
N LEU A 115 -9.86 2.21 6.82
CA LEU A 115 -10.48 2.06 5.50
C LEU A 115 -11.77 2.87 5.40
N GLU A 116 -11.92 3.91 6.25
CA GLU A 116 -13.10 4.75 6.24
C GLU A 116 -13.31 5.37 4.86
N LYS A 117 -14.52 5.18 4.31
CA LYS A 117 -14.91 5.70 2.99
C LYS A 117 -14.03 5.19 1.83
N ALA A 118 -13.21 4.18 2.02
CA ALA A 118 -12.43 3.58 0.94
C ALA A 118 -13.34 2.91 -0.09
N ASN A 119 -12.96 2.95 -1.35
CA ASN A 119 -13.65 2.23 -2.41
C ASN A 119 -12.98 0.86 -2.62
N LEU A 120 -13.62 -0.19 -2.14
CA LEU A 120 -13.22 -1.59 -2.28
C LEU A 120 -14.10 -2.35 -3.29
N SER A 121 -14.82 -1.64 -4.14
CA SER A 121 -15.75 -2.28 -5.08
C SER A 121 -15.01 -3.27 -6.00
N ASN A 122 -15.52 -4.50 -6.08
CA ASN A 122 -14.96 -5.61 -6.82
C ASN A 122 -13.50 -5.98 -6.41
N ALA A 123 -13.01 -5.54 -5.25
CA ALA A 123 -11.70 -5.95 -4.73
C ALA A 123 -11.72 -7.42 -4.30
N ASN A 124 -10.59 -8.09 -4.43
CA ASN A 124 -10.43 -9.47 -3.94
C ASN A 124 -9.70 -9.48 -2.59
N LEU A 125 -10.44 -9.63 -1.51
CA LEU A 125 -9.97 -9.70 -0.13
C LEU A 125 -9.97 -11.14 0.43
N ALA A 126 -9.99 -12.15 -0.43
CA ALA A 126 -10.04 -13.53 0.01
C ALA A 126 -8.86 -13.87 0.95
N GLY A 127 -9.17 -14.38 2.13
CA GLY A 127 -8.19 -14.70 3.17
C GLY A 127 -7.50 -13.50 3.83
N ALA A 128 -7.90 -12.26 3.52
CA ALA A 128 -7.30 -11.08 4.12
C ALA A 128 -7.56 -10.99 5.64
N ALA A 129 -6.58 -10.48 6.38
CA ALA A 129 -6.67 -10.24 7.83
C ALA A 129 -7.12 -8.80 8.09
N LEU A 130 -8.40 -8.62 8.42
CA LEU A 130 -9.05 -7.34 8.70
C LEU A 130 -9.37 -7.16 10.20
N TRP A 131 -8.64 -7.86 11.10
CA TRP A 131 -8.85 -7.71 12.53
C TRP A 131 -8.74 -6.24 12.95
N ASP A 132 -9.72 -5.76 13.70
CA ASP A 132 -9.79 -4.40 14.22
C ASP A 132 -9.73 -3.29 13.16
N ALA A 133 -9.81 -3.61 11.86
CA ALA A 133 -9.84 -2.61 10.80
C ALA A 133 -11.12 -1.76 10.86
N ASN A 134 -11.06 -0.51 10.43
CA ASN A 134 -12.21 0.38 10.36
C ASN A 134 -12.68 0.55 8.91
N LEU A 135 -13.83 -0.05 8.59
CA LEU A 135 -14.46 -0.01 7.26
C LEU A 135 -15.67 0.95 7.21
N THR A 136 -15.83 1.84 8.19
CA THR A 136 -16.99 2.72 8.24
C THR A 136 -17.19 3.50 6.94
N GLY A 137 -18.35 3.32 6.30
CA GLY A 137 -18.67 3.99 5.03
C GLY A 137 -17.89 3.50 3.82
N ALA A 138 -17.10 2.43 3.94
CA ALA A 138 -16.43 1.84 2.78
C ALA A 138 -17.43 1.21 1.80
N ASN A 139 -17.12 1.28 0.53
CA ASN A 139 -17.88 0.59 -0.52
C ASN A 139 -17.28 -0.81 -0.74
N LEU A 140 -18.04 -1.85 -0.43
CA LEU A 140 -17.70 -3.27 -0.61
C LEU A 140 -18.51 -3.94 -1.73
N ASP A 141 -19.18 -3.20 -2.62
CA ASP A 141 -20.02 -3.77 -3.68
C ASP A 141 -19.21 -4.72 -4.57
N GLY A 142 -19.63 -5.98 -4.64
CA GLY A 142 -18.94 -7.01 -5.41
C GLY A 142 -17.58 -7.45 -4.86
N ALA A 143 -17.16 -6.97 -3.69
CA ALA A 143 -15.90 -7.40 -3.06
C ALA A 143 -15.98 -8.88 -2.64
N ASN A 144 -14.89 -9.62 -2.89
CA ASN A 144 -14.73 -10.99 -2.44
C ASN A 144 -14.09 -11.04 -1.05
N LEU A 145 -14.85 -11.40 -0.03
CA LEU A 145 -14.40 -11.53 1.35
C LEU A 145 -14.25 -13.00 1.79
N ALA A 146 -14.26 -13.96 0.86
CA ALA A 146 -14.15 -15.38 1.20
C ALA A 146 -12.98 -15.62 2.16
N ASP A 147 -13.25 -16.27 3.28
CA ASP A 147 -12.27 -16.58 4.33
C ASP A 147 -11.56 -15.37 4.98
N ALA A 148 -11.96 -14.13 4.70
CA ALA A 148 -11.39 -12.95 5.35
C ALA A 148 -11.69 -12.94 6.87
N PHE A 149 -10.72 -12.53 7.67
CA PHE A 149 -10.83 -12.46 9.13
C PHE A 149 -11.29 -11.06 9.56
N LEU A 150 -12.48 -10.97 10.15
CA LEU A 150 -13.18 -9.70 10.45
C LEU A 150 -13.42 -9.47 11.95
N SER A 151 -12.86 -10.32 12.84
CA SER A 151 -13.07 -10.16 14.28
C SER A 151 -12.63 -8.78 14.75
N GLY A 152 -13.51 -8.09 15.50
CA GLY A 152 -13.26 -6.73 16.01
C GLY A 152 -13.29 -5.63 14.96
N ALA A 153 -13.39 -5.92 13.66
CA ALA A 153 -13.51 -4.91 12.64
C ALA A 153 -14.74 -4.03 12.84
N THR A 154 -14.65 -2.73 12.54
CA THR A 154 -15.79 -1.84 12.44
C THR A 154 -16.32 -1.92 11.01
N TRP A 155 -17.55 -2.41 10.85
CA TRP A 155 -18.17 -2.64 9.54
C TRP A 155 -18.62 -1.33 8.88
N VAL A 156 -19.10 -1.42 7.65
CA VAL A 156 -19.49 -0.25 6.84
C VAL A 156 -20.57 0.63 7.48
N ASP A 157 -21.40 0.07 8.36
CA ASP A 157 -22.43 0.79 9.11
C ASP A 157 -21.96 1.31 10.49
N GLY A 158 -20.67 1.24 10.76
CA GLY A 158 -20.05 1.68 12.02
C GLY A 158 -20.17 0.71 13.19
N LYS A 159 -20.74 -0.50 13.00
CA LYS A 159 -20.89 -1.50 14.08
C LYS A 159 -19.75 -2.49 14.07
N LYS A 160 -19.41 -2.97 15.27
CA LYS A 160 -18.35 -3.98 15.43
C LYS A 160 -18.79 -5.37 15.00
N CYS A 161 -17.92 -6.06 14.27
CA CYS A 161 -18.05 -7.48 14.01
C CYS A 161 -17.67 -8.28 15.26
N LYS A 162 -18.47 -9.29 15.60
CA LYS A 162 -18.19 -10.19 16.73
C LYS A 162 -16.95 -11.03 16.47
N GLU A 163 -16.43 -11.58 17.56
CA GLU A 163 -15.37 -12.59 17.48
C GLU A 163 -15.78 -13.77 16.61
N GLY A 164 -14.82 -14.35 15.87
CA GLY A 164 -15.09 -15.45 14.94
C GLY A 164 -15.81 -15.03 13.65
N SER A 165 -15.91 -13.71 13.34
CA SER A 165 -16.38 -13.23 12.05
C SER A 165 -15.37 -13.61 10.96
N LYS A 166 -15.83 -14.43 9.99
CA LYS A 166 -15.01 -14.91 8.89
C LYS A 166 -15.83 -14.93 7.60
N GLY A 167 -15.33 -14.31 6.54
CA GLY A 167 -16.04 -14.13 5.28
C GLY A 167 -17.21 -13.15 5.35
N GLU A 168 -17.82 -13.01 6.51
CA GLU A 168 -18.93 -12.10 6.79
C GLU A 168 -18.80 -11.47 8.20
N CYS A 169 -19.36 -10.29 8.38
CA CYS A 169 -19.43 -9.62 9.68
C CYS A 169 -20.62 -10.16 10.49
N LYS A 170 -20.36 -11.03 11.47
CA LYS A 170 -21.37 -11.49 12.44
C LYS A 170 -21.67 -10.37 13.44
N ARG A 171 -22.92 -10.19 13.80
CA ARG A 171 -23.41 -9.13 14.70
C ARG A 171 -23.98 -9.65 15.99
#